data_cdcf44942b531c64eeec579a0abf8bbc
#
_entry.id   cdcf44942b531c64eeec579a0abf8bbc
#
_cell.length_a   1.000
_cell.length_b   1.000
_cell.length_c   1.000
_cell.angle_alpha   90.00
_cell.angle_beta   90.00
_cell.angle_gamma   90.00
#
_symmetry.space_group_name_H-M   'P 1'
#
loop_
_entity.id
_entity.type
_entity.pdbx_description
1 polymer ?
#
loop_
_entity_poly.entity_id
_entity_poly.type
_entity_poly.pdbx_seq_one_letter_code
_entity_poly.pdbx_strand_id
1 'polypeptide(L)'
;FNDVGQSADFFLRTLEDDASNVALLRQAFLTQYYYGDIEQAAALGRQLEGLNVVVPLGGEPATALALRNADWPASIVLADRIAEDGQALAMAGVIRGWSLVAAGQGDAGISALLEAGRMSIDVDSGMPPFFRLHAALMAERLGLVNEALQRVTGLEADSLPSHVALDLAAFYARRQKWDIVDRLIDTQLSRQFNQTDVRAALEQGTRELPAIQQYIAAAVVALALSDNKNSGQSLAARLRFALFVDDDHHFARLLLAQQLSDYGQTDIALANLERIPDGGMFGQLARLAESAVVEEAGDSERSISLMKAVADRDPGNAYLFHRLGDTYRRNSMFRQSRNAYMASLALGRDTGGLHRSLGVSLERLGETQAAETHLLRAIEIDPGDAYALNYLGYWWADEGRKLDQAIAMIERAVSHRPSSGFFVDSLGWVHYKLGDPARAVGYLERATELEPSDPEITGHLGDVYWALGRREEAMFKWRLALTLSDDAEEQALLERRLRTGLTPCLLYTSDAADELRS
;
A
#
# COMPACT_ATOMS: atom_id res chain seq x y z
N PHE A 1 -10.58 -13.17 16.37
CA PHE A 1 -9.72 -12.56 17.39
C PHE A 1 -9.17 -11.25 16.82
N ASN A 2 -9.79 -10.10 17.18
CA ASN A 2 -9.34 -8.77 16.74
C ASN A 2 -8.14 -8.26 17.55
N ASP A 3 -7.76 -8.92 18.65
CA ASP A 3 -6.61 -8.57 19.47
C ASP A 3 -5.56 -9.69 19.40
N VAL A 4 -4.55 -9.43 18.61
CA VAL A 4 -3.49 -10.40 18.29
C VAL A 4 -2.53 -10.59 19.47
N GLY A 5 -2.31 -9.56 20.29
CA GLY A 5 -1.52 -9.67 21.53
C GLY A 5 -2.19 -10.58 22.54
N GLN A 6 -3.51 -10.47 22.71
CA GLN A 6 -4.28 -11.37 23.58
C GLN A 6 -4.26 -12.80 23.05
N SER A 7 -4.22 -13.01 21.73
CA SER A 7 -4.11 -14.35 21.15
C SER A 7 -2.76 -15.00 21.46
N ALA A 8 -1.66 -14.24 21.39
CA ALA A 8 -0.33 -14.73 21.71
C ALA A 8 -0.23 -15.19 23.18
N ASP A 9 -0.73 -14.38 24.10
CA ASP A 9 -0.79 -14.71 25.53
C ASP A 9 -1.74 -15.86 25.83
N PHE A 10 -2.86 -15.94 25.12
CA PHE A 10 -3.84 -17.02 25.29
C PHE A 10 -3.22 -18.40 25.02
N PHE A 11 -2.54 -18.55 23.89
CA PHE A 11 -1.93 -19.84 23.56
C PHE A 11 -0.79 -20.19 24.51
N LEU A 12 -0.01 -19.23 25.00
CA LEU A 12 1.03 -19.49 26.01
C LEU A 12 0.45 -19.97 27.32
N ARG A 13 -0.62 -19.33 27.84
CA ARG A 13 -1.30 -19.76 29.07
C ARG A 13 -1.92 -21.15 28.93
N THR A 14 -2.52 -21.43 27.76
CA THR A 14 -3.13 -22.74 27.52
C THR A 14 -2.07 -23.85 27.45
N LEU A 15 -0.84 -23.54 27.05
CA LEU A 15 0.29 -24.48 27.09
C LEU A 15 0.79 -24.79 28.52
N GLU A 16 0.53 -23.93 29.50
CA GLU A 16 0.87 -24.23 30.92
C GLU A 16 0.10 -25.46 31.41
N ASP A 17 -1.13 -25.69 30.91
CA ASP A 17 -1.96 -26.83 31.29
C ASP A 17 -1.63 -28.11 30.50
N ASP A 18 -1.12 -27.99 29.26
CA ASP A 18 -0.76 -29.13 28.39
C ASP A 18 0.46 -28.79 27.51
N ALA A 19 1.63 -28.77 28.13
CA ALA A 19 2.90 -28.37 27.50
C ALA A 19 3.38 -29.29 26.34
N SER A 20 2.77 -30.48 26.19
CA SER A 20 3.12 -31.45 25.16
C SER A 20 2.17 -31.45 23.96
N ASN A 21 1.12 -30.62 23.98
CA ASN A 21 0.13 -30.55 22.91
C ASN A 21 0.70 -29.91 21.64
N VAL A 22 1.01 -30.73 20.65
CA VAL A 22 1.63 -30.32 19.40
C VAL A 22 0.82 -29.27 18.66
N ALA A 23 -0.52 -29.36 18.68
CA ALA A 23 -1.38 -28.40 17.99
C ALA A 23 -1.32 -27.03 18.66
N LEU A 24 -1.35 -26.98 19.99
CA LEU A 24 -1.20 -25.74 20.76
C LEU A 24 0.20 -25.15 20.62
N LEU A 25 1.25 -25.99 20.67
CA LEU A 25 2.64 -25.57 20.45
C LEU A 25 2.84 -24.92 19.09
N ARG A 26 2.28 -25.52 18.02
CA ARG A 26 2.34 -24.94 16.67
C ARG A 26 1.63 -23.59 16.60
N GLN A 27 0.44 -23.50 17.20
CA GLN A 27 -0.33 -22.27 17.18
C GLN A 27 0.34 -21.17 18.01
N ALA A 28 0.88 -21.50 19.18
CA ALA A 28 1.66 -20.59 20.01
C ALA A 28 2.92 -20.11 19.27
N PHE A 29 3.66 -21.03 18.62
CA PHE A 29 4.82 -20.70 17.81
C PHE A 29 4.48 -19.68 16.71
N LEU A 30 3.45 -19.96 15.88
CA LEU A 30 3.04 -19.09 14.80
C LEU A 30 2.59 -17.72 15.31
N THR A 31 1.80 -17.71 16.38
CA THR A 31 1.28 -16.47 16.96
C THR A 31 2.42 -15.62 17.54
N GLN A 32 3.38 -16.23 18.24
CA GLN A 32 4.57 -15.53 18.75
C GLN A 32 5.46 -15.02 17.61
N TYR A 33 5.65 -15.80 16.56
CA TYR A 33 6.49 -15.39 15.44
C TYR A 33 5.85 -14.27 14.62
N TYR A 34 4.53 -14.36 14.34
CA TYR A 34 3.85 -13.34 13.55
C TYR A 34 3.56 -12.04 14.31
N TYR A 35 3.32 -12.14 15.63
CA TYR A 35 2.75 -11.01 16.37
C TYR A 35 3.36 -10.78 17.76
N GLY A 36 4.03 -11.77 18.33
CA GLY A 36 4.56 -11.75 19.69
C GLY A 36 6.07 -11.57 19.76
N ASP A 37 6.70 -12.39 20.57
CA ASP A 37 8.12 -12.37 20.91
C ASP A 37 8.90 -13.41 20.11
N ILE A 38 9.91 -12.96 19.35
CA ILE A 38 10.77 -13.84 18.53
C ILE A 38 11.60 -14.79 19.40
N GLU A 39 12.03 -14.40 20.61
CA GLU A 39 12.78 -15.27 21.53
C GLU A 39 11.88 -16.41 22.03
N GLN A 40 10.64 -16.11 22.35
CA GLN A 40 9.63 -17.13 22.71
C GLN A 40 9.31 -18.02 21.51
N ALA A 41 9.13 -17.45 20.33
CA ALA A 41 8.95 -18.23 19.11
C ALA A 41 10.14 -19.18 18.87
N ALA A 42 11.38 -18.73 19.04
CA ALA A 42 12.57 -19.57 18.94
C ALA A 42 12.58 -20.71 19.99
N ALA A 43 12.11 -20.45 21.21
CA ALA A 43 12.00 -21.47 22.25
C ALA A 43 10.94 -22.54 21.90
N LEU A 44 9.76 -22.11 21.43
CA LEU A 44 8.70 -23.00 20.98
C LEU A 44 9.08 -23.82 19.75
N GLY A 45 9.82 -23.20 18.80
CA GLY A 45 10.37 -23.89 17.63
C GLY A 45 11.29 -25.05 18.04
N ARG A 46 12.19 -24.83 19.01
CA ARG A 46 13.08 -25.91 19.56
C ARG A 46 12.29 -27.01 20.24
N GLN A 47 11.19 -26.70 20.93
CA GLN A 47 10.33 -27.72 21.53
C GLN A 47 9.67 -28.59 20.45
N LEU A 48 9.16 -27.99 19.38
CA LEU A 48 8.55 -28.69 18.25
C LEU A 48 9.57 -29.58 17.53
N GLU A 49 10.79 -29.09 17.30
CA GLU A 49 11.90 -29.89 16.79
C GLU A 49 12.22 -31.10 17.66
N GLY A 50 12.27 -30.92 18.98
CA GLY A 50 12.46 -32.00 19.95
C GLY A 50 11.37 -33.09 19.90
N LEU A 51 10.19 -32.74 19.42
CA LEU A 51 9.08 -33.66 19.16
C LEU A 51 9.06 -34.22 17.73
N ASN A 52 10.09 -33.93 16.91
CA ASN A 52 10.17 -34.25 15.48
C ASN A 52 9.01 -33.66 14.64
N VAL A 53 8.53 -32.49 15.02
CA VAL A 53 7.47 -31.78 14.31
C VAL A 53 8.08 -30.70 13.44
N VAL A 54 7.95 -30.86 12.13
CA VAL A 54 8.35 -29.80 11.16
C VAL A 54 7.27 -28.73 11.12
N VAL A 55 7.67 -27.47 11.31
CA VAL A 55 6.80 -26.30 11.19
C VAL A 55 7.34 -25.39 10.11
N PRO A 56 6.52 -24.94 9.16
CA PRO A 56 6.96 -23.93 8.20
C PRO A 56 7.52 -22.71 8.93
N LEU A 57 8.65 -22.17 8.45
CA LEU A 57 9.38 -21.06 9.07
C LEU A 57 9.99 -21.37 10.46
N GLY A 58 9.98 -22.63 10.90
CA GLY A 58 10.41 -23.04 12.26
C GLY A 58 11.85 -22.63 12.61
N GLY A 59 12.75 -22.64 11.63
CA GLY A 59 14.15 -22.23 11.81
C GLY A 59 14.39 -20.73 11.83
N GLU A 60 13.46 -19.90 11.33
CA GLU A 60 13.68 -18.46 11.18
C GLU A 60 13.85 -17.72 12.53
N PRO A 61 13.02 -17.92 13.58
CA PRO A 61 13.21 -17.22 14.86
C PRO A 61 14.54 -17.56 15.55
N ALA A 62 14.94 -18.83 15.51
CA ALA A 62 16.23 -19.25 16.08
C ALA A 62 17.41 -18.63 15.32
N THR A 63 17.28 -18.52 14.00
CA THR A 63 18.27 -17.86 13.14
C THR A 63 18.37 -16.37 13.44
N ALA A 64 17.23 -15.68 13.61
CA ALA A 64 17.20 -14.26 13.99
C ALA A 64 17.93 -14.04 15.32
N LEU A 65 17.71 -14.92 16.31
CA LEU A 65 18.38 -14.86 17.62
C LEU A 65 19.89 -15.07 17.49
N ALA A 66 20.35 -16.05 16.71
CA ALA A 66 21.77 -16.29 16.46
C ALA A 66 22.44 -15.07 15.78
N LEU A 67 21.78 -14.47 14.78
CA LEU A 67 22.27 -13.28 14.09
C LEU A 67 22.37 -12.06 15.00
N ARG A 68 21.35 -11.80 15.80
CA ARG A 68 21.34 -10.69 16.78
C ARG A 68 22.50 -10.82 17.77
N ASN A 69 22.79 -12.04 18.22
CA ASN A 69 23.87 -12.32 19.15
C ASN A 69 25.25 -12.47 18.49
N ALA A 70 25.34 -12.27 17.16
CA ALA A 70 26.55 -12.50 16.36
C ALA A 70 27.13 -13.93 16.51
N ASP A 71 26.27 -14.91 16.76
CA ASP A 71 26.65 -16.34 16.79
C ASP A 71 26.68 -16.88 15.34
N TRP A 72 27.78 -16.55 14.65
CA TRP A 72 27.95 -16.90 13.24
C TRP A 72 27.98 -18.40 12.97
N PRO A 73 28.65 -19.24 13.81
CA PRO A 73 28.58 -20.68 13.65
C PRO A 73 27.16 -21.24 13.73
N ALA A 74 26.37 -20.79 14.71
CA ALA A 74 24.98 -21.22 14.84
C ALA A 74 24.13 -20.73 13.66
N SER A 75 24.31 -19.47 13.22
CA SER A 75 23.53 -18.92 12.10
C SER A 75 23.80 -19.62 10.77
N ILE A 76 25.03 -20.12 10.53
CA ILE A 76 25.35 -20.93 9.35
C ILE A 76 24.56 -22.24 9.37
N VAL A 77 24.58 -22.97 10.48
CA VAL A 77 23.88 -24.25 10.62
C VAL A 77 22.36 -24.07 10.49
N LEU A 78 21.81 -23.00 11.09
CA LEU A 78 20.38 -22.70 11.02
C LEU A 78 19.95 -22.25 9.62
N ALA A 79 20.81 -21.54 8.88
CA ALA A 79 20.54 -21.20 7.48
C ALA A 79 20.47 -22.46 6.59
N ASP A 80 21.33 -23.45 6.83
CA ASP A 80 21.26 -24.72 6.10
C ASP A 80 19.92 -25.45 6.35
N ARG A 81 19.38 -25.40 7.57
CA ARG A 81 18.04 -25.93 7.89
C ARG A 81 16.90 -25.17 7.20
N ILE A 82 16.98 -23.85 7.11
CA ILE A 82 16.01 -23.05 6.35
C ILE A 82 16.02 -23.47 4.87
N ALA A 83 17.19 -23.80 4.31
CA ALA A 83 17.33 -24.27 2.94
C ALA A 83 16.68 -25.64 2.70
N GLU A 84 16.70 -26.54 3.69
CA GLU A 84 16.09 -27.87 3.61
C GLU A 84 14.56 -27.80 3.40
N ASP A 85 13.90 -26.76 3.90
CA ASP A 85 12.46 -26.53 3.69
C ASP A 85 12.09 -26.13 2.25
N GLY A 86 13.08 -25.86 1.39
CA GLY A 86 12.91 -25.60 -0.05
C GLY A 86 12.21 -24.30 -0.44
N GLN A 87 11.57 -23.64 0.51
CA GLN A 87 10.75 -22.44 0.26
C GLN A 87 11.52 -21.11 0.45
N ALA A 88 12.64 -21.12 1.13
CA ALA A 88 13.41 -19.93 1.49
C ALA A 88 14.90 -20.00 1.09
N LEU A 89 15.23 -20.68 -0.02
CA LEU A 89 16.60 -20.88 -0.50
C LEU A 89 17.38 -19.58 -0.65
N ALA A 90 16.76 -18.53 -1.19
CA ALA A 90 17.38 -17.23 -1.35
C ALA A 90 17.74 -16.59 -0.01
N MET A 91 16.83 -16.63 0.97
CA MET A 91 17.04 -16.11 2.32
C MET A 91 18.14 -16.90 3.05
N ALA A 92 18.09 -18.23 2.99
CA ALA A 92 19.09 -19.12 3.56
C ALA A 92 20.48 -18.81 2.99
N GLY A 93 20.60 -18.67 1.66
CA GLY A 93 21.85 -18.35 0.99
C GLY A 93 22.43 -16.98 1.38
N VAL A 94 21.58 -15.98 1.54
CA VAL A 94 21.99 -14.65 2.03
C VAL A 94 22.52 -14.75 3.47
N ILE A 95 21.76 -15.36 4.36
CA ILE A 95 22.13 -15.50 5.78
C ILE A 95 23.44 -16.28 5.88
N ARG A 96 23.53 -17.43 5.22
CA ARG A 96 24.72 -18.26 5.21
C ARG A 96 25.92 -17.50 4.64
N GLY A 97 25.74 -16.82 3.51
CA GLY A 97 26.81 -16.06 2.85
C GLY A 97 27.40 -14.98 3.77
N TRP A 98 26.58 -14.14 4.35
CA TRP A 98 27.03 -13.08 5.27
C TRP A 98 27.61 -13.64 6.57
N SER A 99 27.05 -14.73 7.11
CA SER A 99 27.56 -15.38 8.31
C SER A 99 28.95 -16.00 8.07
N LEU A 100 29.20 -16.57 6.89
CA LEU A 100 30.53 -17.05 6.48
C LEU A 100 31.54 -15.90 6.35
N VAL A 101 31.13 -14.77 5.75
CA VAL A 101 31.97 -13.56 5.70
C VAL A 101 32.33 -13.10 7.11
N ALA A 102 31.36 -13.06 8.03
CA ALA A 102 31.58 -12.69 9.43
C ALA A 102 32.51 -13.65 10.18
N ALA A 103 32.44 -14.95 9.84
CA ALA A 103 33.33 -15.99 10.39
C ALA A 103 34.72 -16.02 9.74
N GLY A 104 35.06 -15.06 8.89
CA GLY A 104 36.36 -14.99 8.20
C GLY A 104 36.52 -15.90 6.98
N GLN A 105 35.41 -16.47 6.48
CA GLN A 105 35.38 -17.36 5.31
C GLN A 105 34.81 -16.64 4.09
N GLY A 106 35.44 -15.53 3.68
CA GLY A 106 34.89 -14.59 2.70
C GLY A 106 34.54 -15.20 1.36
N ASP A 107 35.46 -15.97 0.75
CA ASP A 107 35.23 -16.59 -0.57
C ASP A 107 34.09 -17.62 -0.54
N ALA A 108 34.02 -18.41 0.54
CA ALA A 108 32.92 -19.34 0.75
C ALA A 108 31.56 -18.59 0.92
N GLY A 109 31.57 -17.43 1.58
CA GLY A 109 30.40 -16.61 1.75
C GLY A 109 29.84 -16.04 0.44
N ILE A 110 30.72 -15.48 -0.40
CA ILE A 110 30.34 -15.00 -1.74
C ILE A 110 29.81 -16.15 -2.61
N SER A 111 30.50 -17.31 -2.56
CA SER A 111 30.10 -18.48 -3.33
C SER A 111 28.71 -19.00 -2.92
N ALA A 112 28.45 -19.12 -1.62
CA ALA A 112 27.14 -19.56 -1.10
C ALA A 112 26.00 -18.63 -1.53
N LEU A 113 26.22 -17.31 -1.48
CA LEU A 113 25.23 -16.31 -1.93
C LEU A 113 24.93 -16.46 -3.43
N LEU A 114 25.97 -16.57 -4.27
CA LEU A 114 25.80 -16.68 -5.72
C LEU A 114 25.18 -18.02 -6.14
N GLU A 115 25.44 -19.09 -5.40
CA GLU A 115 24.78 -20.37 -5.61
C GLU A 115 23.29 -20.29 -5.34
N ALA A 116 22.89 -19.69 -4.21
CA ALA A 116 21.48 -19.46 -3.90
C ALA A 116 20.80 -18.59 -4.96
N GLY A 117 21.50 -17.57 -5.48
CA GLY A 117 21.01 -16.76 -6.58
C GLY A 117 20.74 -17.56 -7.85
N ARG A 118 21.62 -18.49 -8.21
CA ARG A 118 21.41 -19.38 -9.39
C ARG A 118 20.25 -20.34 -9.20
N MET A 119 20.05 -20.84 -7.99
CA MET A 119 18.93 -21.76 -7.67
C MET A 119 17.57 -21.07 -7.62
N SER A 120 17.55 -19.74 -7.52
CA SER A 120 16.32 -18.94 -7.37
C SER A 120 15.75 -18.44 -8.70
N ILE A 121 16.38 -18.74 -9.85
CA ILE A 121 16.02 -18.22 -11.18
C ILE A 121 15.92 -19.34 -12.22
N ASP A 122 15.12 -19.07 -13.29
CA ASP A 122 15.14 -19.87 -14.51
C ASP A 122 16.49 -19.71 -15.24
N VAL A 123 16.95 -20.82 -15.86
CA VAL A 123 18.31 -21.01 -16.39
C VAL A 123 18.77 -19.93 -17.40
N ASP A 124 17.83 -19.25 -18.06
CA ASP A 124 18.12 -18.24 -19.10
C ASP A 124 18.18 -16.79 -18.59
N SER A 125 17.83 -16.56 -17.33
CA SER A 125 17.87 -15.23 -16.71
C SER A 125 19.23 -15.00 -16.05
N GLY A 126 19.95 -13.95 -16.40
CA GLY A 126 21.21 -13.59 -15.74
C GLY A 126 21.07 -13.44 -14.22
N MET A 127 22.18 -13.41 -13.49
CA MET A 127 22.17 -13.24 -12.02
C MET A 127 21.38 -12.00 -11.62
N PRO A 128 20.33 -12.10 -10.77
CA PRO A 128 19.51 -10.96 -10.39
C PRO A 128 20.32 -9.82 -9.76
N PRO A 129 19.95 -8.56 -10.01
CA PRO A 129 20.64 -7.38 -9.46
C PRO A 129 20.88 -7.44 -7.95
N PHE A 130 19.92 -7.94 -7.20
CA PHE A 130 20.00 -8.13 -5.76
C PHE A 130 21.20 -9.00 -5.33
N PHE A 131 21.41 -10.17 -5.93
CA PHE A 131 22.52 -11.07 -5.58
C PHE A 131 23.87 -10.50 -6.03
N ARG A 132 23.91 -9.82 -7.18
CA ARG A 132 25.10 -9.11 -7.65
C ARG A 132 25.53 -8.02 -6.68
N LEU A 133 24.57 -7.22 -6.21
CA LEU A 133 24.81 -6.15 -5.24
C LEU A 133 25.33 -6.71 -3.91
N HIS A 134 24.65 -7.72 -3.33
CA HIS A 134 25.11 -8.31 -2.08
C HIS A 134 26.49 -8.98 -2.19
N ALA A 135 26.79 -9.63 -3.32
CA ALA A 135 28.14 -10.15 -3.56
C ALA A 135 29.19 -9.03 -3.67
N ALA A 136 28.84 -7.88 -4.22
CA ALA A 136 29.69 -6.69 -4.24
C ALA A 136 29.92 -6.10 -2.84
N LEU A 137 28.86 -6.03 -2.02
CA LEU A 137 28.95 -5.55 -0.63
C LEU A 137 29.81 -6.50 0.23
N MET A 138 29.74 -7.81 0.01
CA MET A 138 30.62 -8.78 0.65
C MET A 138 32.08 -8.57 0.21
N ALA A 139 32.33 -8.42 -1.09
CA ALA A 139 33.66 -8.11 -1.62
C ALA A 139 34.20 -6.78 -1.08
N GLU A 140 33.37 -5.75 -0.95
CA GLU A 140 33.71 -4.49 -0.31
C GLU A 140 34.18 -4.70 1.14
N ARG A 141 33.42 -5.49 1.90
CA ARG A 141 33.74 -5.81 3.30
C ARG A 141 35.08 -6.54 3.46
N LEU A 142 35.44 -7.32 2.45
CA LEU A 142 36.71 -8.06 2.40
C LEU A 142 37.87 -7.20 1.84
N GLY A 143 37.64 -5.94 1.48
CA GLY A 143 38.65 -5.06 0.88
C GLY A 143 38.91 -5.32 -0.61
N LEU A 144 38.14 -6.17 -1.28
CA LEU A 144 38.26 -6.53 -2.69
C LEU A 144 37.59 -5.49 -3.60
N VAL A 145 38.08 -4.24 -3.56
CA VAL A 145 37.41 -3.06 -4.16
C VAL A 145 37.15 -3.22 -5.66
N ASN A 146 38.13 -3.73 -6.42
CA ASN A 146 38.01 -3.91 -7.88
C ASN A 146 36.93 -4.95 -8.23
N GLU A 147 36.90 -6.05 -7.50
CA GLU A 147 35.88 -7.08 -7.67
C GLU A 147 34.49 -6.56 -7.32
N ALA A 148 34.37 -5.82 -6.21
CA ALA A 148 33.11 -5.18 -5.83
C ALA A 148 32.59 -4.25 -6.92
N LEU A 149 33.44 -3.39 -7.50
CA LEU A 149 33.06 -2.50 -8.60
C LEU A 149 32.63 -3.28 -9.85
N GLN A 150 33.36 -4.33 -10.22
CA GLN A 150 33.02 -5.15 -11.37
C GLN A 150 31.63 -5.79 -11.24
N ARG A 151 31.26 -6.23 -10.04
CA ARG A 151 29.96 -6.87 -9.77
C ARG A 151 28.77 -5.93 -9.90
N VAL A 152 28.91 -4.66 -9.55
CA VAL A 152 27.84 -3.65 -9.66
C VAL A 152 27.80 -2.93 -10.99
N THR A 153 28.82 -3.07 -11.85
CA THR A 153 28.87 -2.40 -13.15
C THR A 153 27.63 -2.73 -13.98
N GLY A 154 26.91 -1.69 -14.41
CA GLY A 154 25.69 -1.77 -15.21
C GLY A 154 24.40 -1.85 -14.40
N LEU A 155 24.44 -2.11 -13.07
CA LEU A 155 23.23 -2.14 -12.24
C LEU A 155 22.52 -0.79 -12.17
N GLU A 156 23.25 0.31 -12.31
CA GLU A 156 22.72 1.68 -12.30
C GLU A 156 21.79 1.98 -13.48
N ALA A 157 21.86 1.16 -14.54
CA ALA A 157 21.00 1.28 -15.72
C ALA A 157 19.72 0.43 -15.63
N ASP A 158 19.69 -0.52 -14.68
CA ASP A 158 18.54 -1.40 -14.47
C ASP A 158 17.43 -0.64 -13.71
N SER A 159 16.18 -1.04 -13.93
CA SER A 159 15.07 -0.59 -13.08
C SER A 159 15.09 -1.40 -11.78
N LEU A 160 15.60 -0.80 -10.72
CA LEU A 160 15.75 -1.45 -9.42
C LEU A 160 14.59 -1.11 -8.48
N PRO A 161 14.18 -2.04 -7.60
CA PRO A 161 13.36 -1.69 -6.44
C PRO A 161 14.06 -0.62 -5.59
N SER A 162 13.30 0.32 -5.01
CA SER A 162 13.87 1.49 -4.32
C SER A 162 14.87 1.12 -3.20
N HIS A 163 14.63 0.04 -2.46
CA HIS A 163 15.55 -0.43 -1.41
C HIS A 163 16.87 -0.94 -1.99
N VAL A 164 16.85 -1.64 -3.14
CA VAL A 164 18.07 -2.10 -3.83
C VAL A 164 18.83 -0.91 -4.43
N ALA A 165 18.10 0.06 -5.00
CA ALA A 165 18.68 1.30 -5.52
C ALA A 165 19.34 2.13 -4.42
N LEU A 166 18.77 2.15 -3.21
CA LEU A 166 19.33 2.84 -2.05
C LEU A 166 20.65 2.22 -1.59
N ASP A 167 20.71 0.89 -1.49
CA ASP A 167 21.92 0.17 -1.13
C ASP A 167 23.03 0.34 -2.18
N LEU A 168 22.65 0.38 -3.47
CA LEU A 168 23.58 0.65 -4.57
C LEU A 168 24.08 2.10 -4.51
N ALA A 169 23.22 3.06 -4.21
CA ALA A 169 23.61 4.46 -4.02
C ALA A 169 24.56 4.61 -2.82
N ALA A 170 24.29 3.93 -1.70
CA ALA A 170 25.19 3.91 -0.54
C ALA A 170 26.57 3.30 -0.87
N PHE A 171 26.61 2.23 -1.68
CA PHE A 171 27.86 1.63 -2.18
C PHE A 171 28.69 2.64 -3.00
N TYR A 172 28.06 3.39 -3.92
CA TYR A 172 28.76 4.40 -4.72
C TYR A 172 29.12 5.66 -3.91
N ALA A 173 28.27 6.07 -2.95
CA ALA A 173 28.53 7.20 -2.06
C ALA A 173 29.80 6.99 -1.22
N ARG A 174 30.02 5.80 -0.65
CA ARG A 174 31.26 5.44 0.05
C ARG A 174 32.52 5.57 -0.81
N ARG A 175 32.36 5.53 -2.14
CA ARG A 175 33.45 5.69 -3.14
C ARG A 175 33.51 7.08 -3.73
N GLN A 176 32.74 8.03 -3.20
CA GLN A 176 32.67 9.42 -3.68
C GLN A 176 32.25 9.52 -5.17
N LYS A 177 31.49 8.53 -5.68
CA LYS A 177 30.95 8.53 -7.04
C LYS A 177 29.59 9.24 -7.10
N TRP A 178 29.60 10.52 -6.73
CA TRP A 178 28.39 11.30 -6.55
C TRP A 178 27.59 11.51 -7.83
N ASP A 179 28.24 11.49 -9.00
CA ASP A 179 27.57 11.52 -10.30
C ASP A 179 26.64 10.33 -10.55
N ILE A 180 26.99 9.15 -10.04
CA ILE A 180 26.15 7.95 -10.11
C ILE A 180 25.06 8.02 -9.03
N VAL A 181 25.42 8.46 -7.83
CA VAL A 181 24.48 8.62 -6.72
C VAL A 181 23.34 9.57 -7.09
N ASP A 182 23.67 10.76 -7.61
CA ASP A 182 22.68 11.76 -8.00
C ASP A 182 21.75 11.23 -9.10
N ARG A 183 22.28 10.49 -10.06
CA ARG A 183 21.49 9.84 -11.11
C ARG A 183 20.53 8.79 -10.53
N LEU A 184 20.96 7.94 -9.58
CA LEU A 184 20.09 6.97 -8.91
C LEU A 184 18.99 7.67 -8.08
N ILE A 185 19.34 8.77 -7.39
CA ILE A 185 18.36 9.58 -6.67
C ILE A 185 17.31 10.12 -7.64
N ASP A 186 17.73 10.73 -8.74
CA ASP A 186 16.83 11.38 -9.70
C ASP A 186 15.92 10.37 -10.41
N THR A 187 16.47 9.22 -10.84
CA THR A 187 15.74 8.29 -11.69
C THR A 187 14.94 7.23 -10.93
N GLN A 188 15.41 6.81 -9.74
CA GLN A 188 14.87 5.64 -9.05
C GLN A 188 14.34 5.93 -7.63
N LEU A 189 14.88 6.92 -6.92
CA LEU A 189 14.53 7.19 -5.54
C LEU A 189 13.60 8.40 -5.37
N SER A 190 13.64 9.37 -6.26
CA SER A 190 12.87 10.63 -6.18
C SER A 190 11.35 10.47 -6.13
N ARG A 191 10.83 9.33 -6.59
CA ARG A 191 9.39 9.03 -6.54
C ARG A 191 8.90 8.73 -5.12
N GLN A 192 9.76 8.21 -4.27
CA GLN A 192 9.42 7.71 -2.94
C GLN A 192 10.04 8.54 -1.82
N PHE A 193 11.22 9.12 -2.06
CA PHE A 193 12.00 9.82 -1.04
C PHE A 193 12.25 11.28 -1.44
N ASN A 194 12.43 12.14 -0.44
CA ASN A 194 12.97 13.47 -0.66
C ASN A 194 14.45 13.39 -1.07
N GLN A 195 14.79 13.96 -2.22
CA GLN A 195 16.15 13.86 -2.79
C GLN A 195 17.22 14.44 -1.86
N THR A 196 16.93 15.58 -1.21
CA THR A 196 17.85 16.25 -0.29
C THR A 196 18.12 15.38 0.94
N ASP A 197 17.09 14.75 1.49
CA ASP A 197 17.22 13.89 2.68
C ASP A 197 17.99 12.61 2.35
N VAL A 198 17.75 12.00 1.18
CA VAL A 198 18.52 10.84 0.70
C VAL A 198 19.98 11.23 0.54
N ARG A 199 20.26 12.34 -0.13
CA ARG A 199 21.62 12.82 -0.36
C ARG A 199 22.35 13.06 0.97
N ALA A 200 21.73 13.76 1.92
CA ALA A 200 22.28 14.04 3.23
C ALA A 200 22.55 12.75 4.04
N ALA A 201 21.62 11.80 4.01
CA ALA A 201 21.78 10.51 4.69
C ALA A 201 22.95 9.71 4.10
N LEU A 202 23.10 9.69 2.77
CA LEU A 202 24.22 9.01 2.10
C LEU A 202 25.56 9.67 2.40
N GLU A 203 25.64 11.02 2.49
CA GLU A 203 26.85 11.75 2.87
C GLU A 203 27.28 11.46 4.31
N GLN A 204 26.33 11.33 5.24
CA GLN A 204 26.60 10.96 6.63
C GLN A 204 27.04 9.50 6.76
N GLY A 205 26.44 8.57 6.00
CA GLY A 205 26.68 7.14 6.05
C GLY A 205 27.97 6.67 5.37
N THR A 206 28.76 7.55 4.74
CA THR A 206 29.97 7.14 3.99
C THR A 206 31.18 6.78 4.84
N ARG A 207 31.16 7.06 6.14
CA ARG A 207 32.35 6.96 7.00
C ARG A 207 32.70 5.56 7.45
N GLU A 208 31.70 4.69 7.61
CA GLU A 208 31.86 3.34 8.11
C GLU A 208 31.03 2.34 7.30
N LEU A 209 31.50 1.10 7.22
CA LEU A 209 30.71 0.03 6.64
C LEU A 209 29.61 -0.39 7.63
N PRO A 210 28.38 -0.59 7.17
CA PRO A 210 27.30 -1.13 8.00
C PRO A 210 27.69 -2.44 8.69
N ALA A 211 27.12 -2.72 9.86
CA ALA A 211 27.27 -4.01 10.50
C ALA A 211 26.70 -5.14 9.61
N ILE A 212 27.21 -6.36 9.74
CA ILE A 212 26.75 -7.50 8.93
C ILE A 212 25.27 -7.77 9.16
N GLN A 213 24.78 -7.59 10.38
CA GLN A 213 23.37 -7.69 10.72
C GLN A 213 22.47 -6.75 9.89
N GLN A 214 22.93 -5.53 9.63
CA GLN A 214 22.21 -4.54 8.82
C GLN A 214 22.10 -5.01 7.35
N TYR A 215 23.15 -5.57 6.78
CA TYR A 215 23.10 -6.15 5.44
C TYR A 215 22.14 -7.34 5.35
N ILE A 216 22.14 -8.21 6.38
CA ILE A 216 21.23 -9.36 6.43
C ILE A 216 19.78 -8.88 6.57
N ALA A 217 19.52 -7.94 7.47
CA ALA A 217 18.17 -7.40 7.66
C ALA A 217 17.64 -6.76 6.37
N ALA A 218 18.43 -5.92 5.70
CA ALA A 218 18.08 -5.32 4.42
C ALA A 218 17.78 -6.37 3.34
N ALA A 219 18.62 -7.42 3.27
CA ALA A 219 18.42 -8.50 2.32
C ALA A 219 17.14 -9.32 2.59
N VAL A 220 16.82 -9.59 3.85
CA VAL A 220 15.57 -10.29 4.22
C VAL A 220 14.35 -9.48 3.82
N VAL A 221 14.36 -8.15 4.04
CA VAL A 221 13.29 -7.25 3.60
C VAL A 221 13.14 -7.27 2.08
N ALA A 222 14.25 -7.16 1.35
CA ALA A 222 14.26 -7.17 -0.11
C ALA A 222 13.65 -8.47 -0.69
N LEU A 223 14.04 -9.61 -0.14
CA LEU A 223 13.51 -10.93 -0.54
C LEU A 223 12.03 -11.08 -0.17
N ALA A 224 11.63 -10.60 1.01
CA ALA A 224 10.23 -10.64 1.42
C ALA A 224 9.31 -9.84 0.49
N LEU A 225 9.79 -8.70 -0.02
CA LEU A 225 9.06 -7.87 -0.99
C LEU A 225 9.04 -8.47 -2.41
N SER A 226 10.04 -9.28 -2.76
CA SER A 226 10.15 -9.90 -4.08
C SER A 226 9.29 -11.17 -4.24
N ASP A 227 8.81 -11.74 -3.14
CA ASP A 227 8.06 -12.98 -3.13
C ASP A 227 6.56 -12.74 -3.37
N ASN A 228 6.12 -12.84 -4.63
CA ASN A 228 4.71 -12.66 -5.03
C ASN A 228 3.74 -13.72 -4.45
N LYS A 229 4.24 -14.77 -3.80
CA LYS A 229 3.42 -15.83 -3.18
C LYS A 229 3.21 -15.62 -1.69
N ASN A 230 3.83 -14.60 -1.09
CA ASN A 230 3.70 -14.34 0.34
C ASN A 230 2.28 -13.89 0.69
N SER A 231 1.68 -14.61 1.63
CA SER A 231 0.56 -14.05 2.40
C SER A 231 1.07 -12.84 3.21
N GLY A 232 0.23 -11.86 3.48
CA GLY A 232 0.61 -10.70 4.30
C GLY A 232 1.22 -11.10 5.66
N GLN A 233 0.83 -12.24 6.22
CA GLN A 233 1.41 -12.80 7.46
C GLN A 233 2.88 -13.18 7.30
N SER A 234 3.26 -13.81 6.18
CA SER A 234 4.66 -14.16 5.89
C SER A 234 5.54 -12.91 5.70
N LEU A 235 5.00 -11.85 5.09
CA LEU A 235 5.70 -10.58 4.98
C LEU A 235 5.93 -9.97 6.38
N ALA A 236 4.89 -9.88 7.22
CA ALA A 236 5.00 -9.34 8.57
C ALA A 236 6.04 -10.09 9.41
N ALA A 237 6.07 -11.43 9.33
CA ALA A 237 7.07 -12.25 10.03
C ALA A 237 8.50 -11.89 9.63
N ARG A 238 8.78 -11.76 8.33
CA ARG A 238 10.12 -11.42 7.83
C ARG A 238 10.51 -9.97 8.12
N LEU A 239 9.56 -9.03 8.14
CA LEU A 239 9.81 -7.67 8.58
C LEU A 239 10.18 -7.64 10.07
N ARG A 240 9.51 -8.44 10.90
CA ARG A 240 9.84 -8.59 12.32
C ARG A 240 11.19 -9.26 12.53
N PHE A 241 11.50 -10.29 11.74
CA PHE A 241 12.83 -10.90 11.71
C PHE A 241 13.91 -9.84 11.46
N ALA A 242 13.74 -9.04 10.40
CA ALA A 242 14.69 -7.99 10.05
C ALA A 242 14.86 -6.96 11.18
N LEU A 243 13.75 -6.50 11.79
CA LEU A 243 13.75 -5.57 12.92
C LEU A 243 14.34 -6.17 14.20
N PHE A 244 14.23 -7.47 14.39
CA PHE A 244 14.86 -8.15 15.53
C PHE A 244 16.38 -8.24 15.37
N VAL A 245 16.87 -8.40 14.13
CA VAL A 245 18.28 -8.44 13.79
C VAL A 245 18.89 -7.03 13.75
N ASP A 246 18.16 -6.05 13.24
CA ASP A 246 18.54 -4.63 13.13
C ASP A 246 17.35 -3.74 13.50
N ASP A 247 17.31 -3.32 14.76
CA ASP A 247 16.20 -2.51 15.29
C ASP A 247 16.10 -1.11 14.66
N ASP A 248 17.16 -0.61 14.04
CA ASP A 248 17.19 0.68 13.35
C ASP A 248 16.83 0.58 11.85
N HIS A 249 16.34 -0.55 11.40
CA HIS A 249 15.91 -0.72 10.00
C HIS A 249 14.58 -0.01 9.72
N HIS A 250 14.62 1.32 9.57
CA HIS A 250 13.42 2.18 9.47
C HIS A 250 12.51 1.84 8.30
N PHE A 251 13.05 1.36 7.17
CA PHE A 251 12.22 0.92 6.04
C PHE A 251 11.36 -0.31 6.38
N ALA A 252 11.95 -1.32 7.04
CA ALA A 252 11.19 -2.46 7.53
C ALA A 252 10.10 -2.04 8.53
N ARG A 253 10.40 -1.07 9.37
CA ARG A 253 9.49 -0.53 10.37
C ARG A 253 8.29 0.19 9.74
N LEU A 254 8.51 0.97 8.67
CA LEU A 254 7.45 1.58 7.87
C LEU A 254 6.52 0.53 7.24
N LEU A 255 7.10 -0.49 6.61
CA LEU A 255 6.35 -1.55 5.98
C LEU A 255 5.55 -2.38 6.99
N LEU A 256 6.15 -2.67 8.15
CA LEU A 256 5.45 -3.39 9.22
C LEU A 256 4.28 -2.57 9.77
N ALA A 257 4.45 -1.28 9.96
CA ALA A 257 3.38 -0.40 10.42
C ALA A 257 2.21 -0.36 9.44
N GLN A 258 2.49 -0.30 8.13
CA GLN A 258 1.43 -0.38 7.12
C GLN A 258 0.67 -1.71 7.19
N GLN A 259 1.40 -2.84 7.25
CA GLN A 259 0.76 -4.15 7.37
C GLN A 259 -0.09 -4.28 8.64
N LEU A 260 0.37 -3.74 9.76
CA LEU A 260 -0.38 -3.74 11.01
C LEU A 260 -1.65 -2.90 10.91
N SER A 261 -1.60 -1.74 10.24
CA SER A 261 -2.77 -0.89 9.96
C SER A 261 -3.80 -1.63 9.12
N ASP A 262 -3.37 -2.28 8.03
CA ASP A 262 -4.24 -3.05 7.14
C ASP A 262 -4.99 -4.19 7.88
N TYR A 263 -4.41 -4.67 8.98
CA TYR A 263 -5.04 -5.66 9.89
C TYR A 263 -5.76 -5.04 11.09
N GLY A 264 -5.96 -3.73 11.12
CA GLY A 264 -6.65 -3.01 12.20
C GLY A 264 -5.87 -2.92 13.51
N GLN A 265 -4.54 -3.18 13.49
CA GLN A 265 -3.67 -3.11 14.66
C GLN A 265 -3.08 -1.69 14.83
N THR A 266 -3.96 -0.71 14.91
CA THR A 266 -3.64 0.73 14.88
C THR A 266 -2.59 1.12 15.93
N ASP A 267 -2.77 0.72 17.19
CA ASP A 267 -1.86 1.13 18.29
C ASP A 267 -0.44 0.59 18.07
N ILE A 268 -0.33 -0.65 17.59
CA ILE A 268 0.98 -1.27 17.34
C ILE A 268 1.63 -0.63 16.09
N ALA A 269 0.85 -0.29 15.07
CA ALA A 269 1.32 0.43 13.90
C ALA A 269 1.90 1.79 14.29
N LEU A 270 1.17 2.57 15.08
CA LEU A 270 1.60 3.87 15.58
C LEU A 270 2.86 3.78 16.43
N ALA A 271 2.93 2.83 17.37
CA ALA A 271 4.13 2.60 18.18
C ALA A 271 5.37 2.25 17.35
N ASN A 272 5.20 1.59 16.20
CA ASN A 272 6.30 1.37 15.26
C ASN A 272 6.72 2.66 14.55
N LEU A 273 5.78 3.49 14.11
CA LEU A 273 6.07 4.74 13.41
C LEU A 273 6.75 5.77 14.32
N GLU A 274 6.35 5.86 15.58
CA GLU A 274 6.94 6.74 16.59
C GLU A 274 8.44 6.45 16.85
N ARG A 275 8.90 5.22 16.62
CA ARG A 275 10.32 4.86 16.76
C ARG A 275 11.19 5.33 15.59
N ILE A 276 10.60 5.84 14.51
CA ILE A 276 11.35 6.42 13.39
C ILE A 276 11.60 7.88 13.69
N PRO A 277 12.89 8.32 13.73
CA PRO A 277 13.23 9.71 14.00
C PRO A 277 12.56 10.68 13.00
N ASP A 278 12.21 11.87 13.49
CA ASP A 278 11.58 12.92 12.65
C ASP A 278 12.49 13.44 11.53
N GLY A 279 13.81 13.34 11.71
CA GLY A 279 14.80 13.72 10.71
C GLY A 279 15.21 12.57 9.79
N GLY A 280 15.99 12.90 8.76
CA GLY A 280 16.48 11.95 7.78
C GLY A 280 15.42 11.49 6.77
N MET A 281 15.81 10.60 5.87
CA MET A 281 14.99 10.23 4.71
C MET A 281 13.68 9.48 5.04
N PHE A 282 13.59 8.84 6.21
CA PHE A 282 12.40 8.09 6.62
C PHE A 282 11.45 8.89 7.51
N GLY A 283 11.88 9.99 8.12
CA GLY A 283 11.06 10.75 9.06
C GLY A 283 9.79 11.32 8.43
N GLN A 284 9.91 11.93 7.25
CA GLN A 284 8.75 12.45 6.51
C GLN A 284 7.77 11.31 6.13
N LEU A 285 8.29 10.19 5.65
CA LEU A 285 7.47 9.02 5.29
C LEU A 285 6.75 8.44 6.51
N ALA A 286 7.42 8.39 7.66
CA ALA A 286 6.82 7.93 8.90
C ALA A 286 5.66 8.82 9.35
N ARG A 287 5.81 10.14 9.30
CA ARG A 287 4.72 11.07 9.66
C ARG A 287 3.56 11.02 8.67
N LEU A 288 3.83 10.82 7.37
CA LEU A 288 2.79 10.57 6.37
C LEU A 288 2.03 9.26 6.65
N ALA A 289 2.75 8.20 6.98
CA ALA A 289 2.15 6.91 7.34
C ALA A 289 1.32 7.03 8.64
N GLU A 290 1.85 7.74 9.66
CA GLU A 290 1.12 8.02 10.90
C GLU A 290 -0.21 8.76 10.64
N SER A 291 -0.18 9.80 9.79
CA SER A 291 -1.40 10.51 9.38
C SER A 291 -2.42 9.58 8.72
N ALA A 292 -1.97 8.65 7.86
CA ALA A 292 -2.86 7.70 7.21
C ALA A 292 -3.46 6.70 8.22
N VAL A 293 -2.63 6.14 9.11
CA VAL A 293 -3.08 5.17 10.14
C VAL A 293 -4.13 5.79 11.08
N VAL A 294 -3.91 7.03 11.55
CA VAL A 294 -4.90 7.68 12.43
C VAL A 294 -6.17 8.07 11.68
N GLU A 295 -6.08 8.36 10.38
CA GLU A 295 -7.26 8.64 9.54
C GLU A 295 -8.12 7.38 9.37
N GLU A 296 -7.51 6.23 9.07
CA GLU A 296 -8.20 4.94 8.99
C GLU A 296 -8.85 4.54 10.31
N ALA A 297 -8.26 4.94 11.43
CA ALA A 297 -8.83 4.76 12.77
C ALA A 297 -9.97 5.74 13.10
N GLY A 298 -10.29 6.69 12.20
CA GLY A 298 -11.35 7.67 12.37
C GLY A 298 -10.94 8.93 13.13
N ASP A 299 -9.67 9.10 13.51
CA ASP A 299 -9.16 10.32 14.16
C ASP A 299 -8.75 11.37 13.12
N SER A 300 -9.77 11.97 12.50
CA SER A 300 -9.60 12.98 11.46
C SER A 300 -8.85 14.23 11.93
N GLU A 301 -9.05 14.65 13.17
CA GLU A 301 -8.42 15.86 13.71
C GLU A 301 -6.91 15.67 13.85
N ARG A 302 -6.47 14.54 14.41
CA ARG A 302 -5.07 14.19 14.52
C ARG A 302 -4.42 13.99 13.15
N SER A 303 -5.10 13.33 12.21
CA SER A 303 -4.62 13.14 10.83
C SER A 303 -4.36 14.48 10.13
N ILE A 304 -5.30 15.42 10.20
CA ILE A 304 -5.15 16.77 9.63
C ILE A 304 -3.97 17.50 10.27
N SER A 305 -3.84 17.43 11.60
CA SER A 305 -2.75 18.08 12.34
C SER A 305 -1.36 17.56 11.91
N LEU A 306 -1.22 16.23 11.82
CA LEU A 306 0.00 15.56 11.35
C LEU A 306 0.32 15.94 9.90
N MET A 307 -0.65 15.84 9.00
CA MET A 307 -0.44 16.14 7.59
C MET A 307 -0.04 17.60 7.36
N LYS A 308 -0.67 18.52 8.13
CA LYS A 308 -0.30 19.93 8.10
C LYS A 308 1.12 20.16 8.60
N ALA A 309 1.50 19.53 9.73
CA ALA A 309 2.84 19.64 10.27
C ALA A 309 3.93 19.15 9.29
N VAL A 310 3.63 18.08 8.54
CA VAL A 310 4.53 17.57 7.47
C VAL A 310 4.65 18.59 6.33
N ALA A 311 3.54 19.16 5.86
CA ALA A 311 3.56 20.14 4.78
C ALA A 311 4.26 21.45 5.20
N ASP A 312 4.08 21.89 6.44
CA ASP A 312 4.73 23.11 6.98
C ASP A 312 6.26 22.96 7.12
N ARG A 313 6.76 21.74 7.28
CA ARG A 313 8.22 21.46 7.36
C ARG A 313 8.92 21.53 6.01
N ASP A 314 8.21 21.24 4.92
CA ASP A 314 8.75 21.26 3.56
C ASP A 314 7.80 22.04 2.63
N PRO A 315 7.76 23.39 2.77
CA PRO A 315 6.79 24.24 2.08
C PRO A 315 7.03 24.33 0.55
N GLY A 316 8.15 23.83 0.05
CA GLY A 316 8.45 23.72 -1.38
C GLY A 316 7.94 22.43 -2.04
N ASN A 317 7.43 21.49 -1.27
CA ASN A 317 7.05 20.19 -1.76
C ASN A 317 5.59 20.14 -2.22
N ALA A 318 5.39 20.26 -3.50
CA ALA A 318 4.06 20.25 -4.13
C ALA A 318 3.26 18.97 -3.82
N TYR A 319 3.91 17.82 -3.64
CA TYR A 319 3.25 16.55 -3.31
C TYR A 319 2.59 16.60 -1.93
N LEU A 320 3.25 17.20 -0.95
CA LEU A 320 2.70 17.29 0.42
C LEU A 320 1.43 18.16 0.47
N PHE A 321 1.40 19.26 -0.29
CA PHE A 321 0.19 20.08 -0.40
C PHE A 321 -0.95 19.34 -1.13
N HIS A 322 -0.62 18.49 -2.11
CA HIS A 322 -1.64 17.62 -2.72
C HIS A 322 -2.21 16.66 -1.68
N ARG A 323 -1.36 15.97 -0.92
CA ARG A 323 -1.79 15.05 0.15
C ARG A 323 -2.60 15.75 1.24
N LEU A 324 -2.19 16.94 1.66
CA LEU A 324 -2.94 17.76 2.62
C LEU A 324 -4.33 18.12 2.07
N GLY A 325 -4.41 18.46 0.79
CA GLY A 325 -5.66 18.69 0.08
C GLY A 325 -6.57 17.46 0.10
N ASP A 326 -6.01 16.26 -0.13
CA ASP A 326 -6.75 15.00 -0.07
C ASP A 326 -7.30 14.73 1.34
N THR A 327 -6.48 14.94 2.38
CA THR A 327 -6.91 14.80 3.78
C THR A 327 -8.05 15.76 4.11
N TYR A 328 -7.94 17.04 3.73
CA TYR A 328 -9.04 18.00 3.92
C TYR A 328 -10.31 17.60 3.14
N ARG A 329 -10.17 17.11 1.90
CA ARG A 329 -11.31 16.72 1.06
C ARG A 329 -12.07 15.53 1.65
N ARG A 330 -11.37 14.49 2.11
CA ARG A 330 -12.00 13.33 2.77
C ARG A 330 -12.75 13.73 4.03
N ASN A 331 -12.29 14.78 4.71
CA ASN A 331 -12.96 15.35 5.89
C ASN A 331 -13.96 16.47 5.55
N SER A 332 -14.43 16.56 4.30
CA SER A 332 -15.40 17.55 3.83
C SER A 332 -15.00 19.01 4.05
N MET A 333 -13.73 19.28 4.32
CA MET A 333 -13.16 20.63 4.50
C MET A 333 -12.77 21.23 3.14
N PHE A 334 -13.76 21.36 2.24
CA PHE A 334 -13.54 21.66 0.83
C PHE A 334 -12.81 22.98 0.56
N ARG A 335 -13.03 24.01 1.41
CA ARG A 335 -12.32 25.29 1.27
C ARG A 335 -10.82 25.15 1.55
N GLN A 336 -10.45 24.42 2.60
CA GLN A 336 -9.05 24.14 2.93
C GLN A 336 -8.42 23.22 1.88
N SER A 337 -9.16 22.21 1.43
CA SER A 337 -8.76 21.30 0.35
C SER A 337 -8.42 22.06 -0.94
N ARG A 338 -9.33 22.93 -1.41
CA ARG A 338 -9.07 23.80 -2.58
C ARG A 338 -7.77 24.60 -2.41
N ASN A 339 -7.58 25.23 -1.24
CA ASN A 339 -6.41 26.07 -1.01
C ASN A 339 -5.10 25.24 -1.05
N ALA A 340 -5.11 24.05 -0.47
CA ALA A 340 -3.96 23.14 -0.49
C ALA A 340 -3.66 22.65 -1.91
N TYR A 341 -4.65 22.26 -2.70
CA TYR A 341 -4.45 21.87 -4.10
C TYR A 341 -3.93 23.03 -4.96
N MET A 342 -4.45 24.24 -4.75
CA MET A 342 -3.95 25.44 -5.45
C MET A 342 -2.49 25.74 -5.09
N ALA A 343 -2.07 25.55 -3.83
CA ALA A 343 -0.68 25.64 -3.43
C ALA A 343 0.19 24.58 -4.14
N SER A 344 -0.29 23.35 -4.25
CA SER A 344 0.37 22.27 -4.99
C SER A 344 0.57 22.62 -6.48
N LEU A 345 -0.46 23.18 -7.14
CA LEU A 345 -0.36 23.67 -8.51
C LEU A 345 0.66 24.81 -8.66
N ALA A 346 0.64 25.78 -7.74
CA ALA A 346 1.57 26.91 -7.75
C ALA A 346 3.04 26.47 -7.59
N LEU A 347 3.28 25.33 -6.94
CA LEU A 347 4.59 24.68 -6.81
C LEU A 347 4.95 23.79 -8.02
N GLY A 348 4.14 23.82 -9.09
CA GLY A 348 4.46 23.19 -10.37
C GLY A 348 3.94 21.75 -10.54
N ARG A 349 3.12 21.23 -9.62
CA ARG A 349 2.51 19.90 -9.76
C ARG A 349 1.28 19.97 -10.67
N ASP A 350 1.46 19.77 -11.98
CA ASP A 350 0.38 19.72 -12.98
C ASP A 350 0.07 18.24 -13.33
N THR A 351 -0.83 17.59 -12.59
CA THR A 351 -1.22 16.18 -12.81
C THR A 351 -2.72 16.02 -12.90
N GLY A 352 -3.20 15.03 -13.70
CA GLY A 352 -4.62 14.73 -13.85
C GLY A 352 -5.31 14.48 -12.50
N GLY A 353 -4.69 13.70 -11.61
CA GLY A 353 -5.22 13.41 -10.28
C GLY A 353 -5.41 14.65 -9.41
N LEU A 354 -4.45 15.60 -9.44
CA LEU A 354 -4.57 16.88 -8.71
C LEU A 354 -5.73 17.71 -9.26
N HIS A 355 -5.84 17.84 -10.58
CA HIS A 355 -6.92 18.58 -11.23
C HIS A 355 -8.29 17.95 -10.95
N ARG A 356 -8.40 16.62 -10.97
CA ARG A 356 -9.64 15.93 -10.58
C ARG A 356 -10.03 16.25 -9.14
N SER A 357 -9.11 16.09 -8.18
CA SER A 357 -9.38 16.32 -6.76
C SER A 357 -9.74 17.78 -6.47
N LEU A 358 -9.08 18.72 -7.15
CA LEU A 358 -9.42 20.15 -7.06
C LEU A 358 -10.80 20.44 -7.68
N GLY A 359 -11.10 19.85 -8.84
CA GLY A 359 -12.39 19.99 -9.51
C GLY A 359 -13.56 19.53 -8.61
N VAL A 360 -13.40 18.36 -7.97
CA VAL A 360 -14.38 17.85 -6.98
C VAL A 360 -14.56 18.84 -5.82
N SER A 361 -13.46 19.36 -5.26
CA SER A 361 -13.56 20.31 -4.14
C SER A 361 -14.23 21.64 -4.51
N LEU A 362 -13.99 22.11 -5.73
CA LEU A 362 -14.60 23.33 -6.28
C LEU A 362 -16.11 23.15 -6.54
N GLU A 363 -16.50 21.98 -7.06
CA GLU A 363 -17.91 21.64 -7.27
C GLU A 363 -18.67 21.66 -5.93
N ARG A 364 -18.13 21.00 -4.89
CA ARG A 364 -18.70 21.01 -3.54
C ARG A 364 -18.78 22.42 -2.91
N LEU A 365 -18.00 23.37 -3.37
CA LEU A 365 -18.06 24.79 -2.98
C LEU A 365 -19.04 25.60 -3.83
N GLY A 366 -19.66 25.02 -4.86
CA GLY A 366 -20.52 25.72 -5.81
C GLY A 366 -19.75 26.57 -6.83
N GLU A 367 -18.42 26.39 -6.93
CA GLU A 367 -17.56 27.10 -7.89
C GLU A 367 -17.58 26.37 -9.26
N THR A 368 -18.79 26.22 -9.82
CA THR A 368 -19.12 25.37 -10.99
C THR A 368 -18.19 25.55 -12.19
N GLN A 369 -17.94 26.79 -12.62
CA GLN A 369 -17.12 27.06 -13.79
C GLN A 369 -15.65 26.62 -13.60
N ALA A 370 -15.11 26.87 -12.43
CA ALA A 370 -13.74 26.46 -12.09
C ALA A 370 -13.63 24.94 -11.96
N ALA A 371 -14.63 24.31 -11.32
CA ALA A 371 -14.72 22.86 -11.17
C ALA A 371 -14.69 22.14 -12.53
N GLU A 372 -15.56 22.59 -13.47
CA GLU A 372 -15.63 22.03 -14.82
C GLU A 372 -14.30 22.19 -15.58
N THR A 373 -13.66 23.37 -15.47
CA THR A 373 -12.36 23.62 -16.07
C THR A 373 -11.29 22.64 -15.58
N HIS A 374 -11.22 22.41 -14.27
CA HIS A 374 -10.23 21.50 -13.69
C HIS A 374 -10.54 20.03 -14.00
N LEU A 375 -11.80 19.60 -14.01
CA LEU A 375 -12.18 18.24 -14.39
C LEU A 375 -11.86 17.95 -15.88
N LEU A 376 -12.13 18.91 -16.77
CA LEU A 376 -11.74 18.80 -18.18
C LEU A 376 -10.22 18.74 -18.34
N ARG A 377 -9.47 19.54 -17.57
CA ARG A 377 -8.01 19.50 -17.59
C ARG A 377 -7.48 18.15 -17.09
N ALA A 378 -8.10 17.53 -16.09
CA ALA A 378 -7.76 16.18 -15.64
C ALA A 378 -7.88 15.15 -16.78
N ILE A 379 -9.00 15.21 -17.53
CA ILE A 379 -9.26 14.33 -18.68
C ILE A 379 -8.32 14.63 -19.85
N GLU A 380 -7.92 15.88 -20.04
CA GLU A 380 -6.93 16.26 -21.07
C GLU A 380 -5.55 15.67 -20.77
N ILE A 381 -5.09 15.74 -19.50
CA ILE A 381 -3.81 15.19 -19.05
C ILE A 381 -3.83 13.65 -19.08
N ASP A 382 -4.91 13.06 -18.59
CA ASP A 382 -5.13 11.61 -18.59
C ASP A 382 -6.49 11.26 -19.20
N PRO A 383 -6.56 11.02 -20.51
CA PRO A 383 -7.80 10.65 -21.18
C PRO A 383 -8.39 9.31 -20.71
N GLY A 384 -7.61 8.50 -20.00
CA GLY A 384 -8.02 7.22 -19.40
C GLY A 384 -8.47 7.31 -17.94
N ASP A 385 -8.45 8.50 -17.32
CA ASP A 385 -8.91 8.67 -15.92
C ASP A 385 -10.42 8.39 -15.81
N ALA A 386 -10.77 7.14 -15.54
CA ALA A 386 -12.15 6.69 -15.41
C ALA A 386 -12.91 7.45 -14.31
N TYR A 387 -12.24 7.86 -13.23
CA TYR A 387 -12.87 8.63 -12.16
C TYR A 387 -13.23 10.05 -12.60
N ALA A 388 -12.35 10.73 -13.31
CA ALA A 388 -12.62 12.07 -13.82
C ALA A 388 -13.74 12.05 -14.87
N LEU A 389 -13.70 11.07 -15.79
CA LEU A 389 -14.73 10.85 -16.80
C LEU A 389 -16.10 10.59 -16.16
N ASN A 390 -16.16 9.67 -15.19
CA ASN A 390 -17.40 9.32 -14.50
C ASN A 390 -17.95 10.50 -13.72
N TYR A 391 -17.09 11.18 -12.95
CA TYR A 391 -17.52 12.30 -12.10
C TYR A 391 -18.11 13.43 -12.93
N LEU A 392 -17.41 13.87 -13.96
CA LEU A 392 -17.88 14.97 -14.81
C LEU A 392 -19.12 14.57 -15.62
N GLY A 393 -19.15 13.36 -16.16
CA GLY A 393 -20.30 12.85 -16.90
C GLY A 393 -21.53 12.72 -16.01
N TYR A 394 -21.40 12.15 -14.81
CA TYR A 394 -22.47 12.04 -13.86
C TYR A 394 -22.99 13.42 -13.44
N TRP A 395 -22.12 14.36 -13.09
CA TRP A 395 -22.49 15.71 -12.71
C TRP A 395 -23.25 16.45 -13.82
N TRP A 396 -22.78 16.40 -15.07
CA TRP A 396 -23.51 16.99 -16.20
C TRP A 396 -24.88 16.36 -16.42
N ALA A 397 -24.97 15.05 -16.27
CA ALA A 397 -26.25 14.35 -16.42
C ALA A 397 -27.23 14.69 -15.31
N ASP A 398 -26.76 14.79 -14.07
CA ASP A 398 -27.60 15.15 -12.93
C ASP A 398 -28.18 16.57 -13.06
N GLU A 399 -27.40 17.51 -13.60
CA GLU A 399 -27.85 18.87 -13.92
C GLU A 399 -28.61 18.99 -15.26
N GLY A 400 -28.77 17.91 -16.00
CA GLY A 400 -29.42 17.91 -17.31
C GLY A 400 -28.64 18.63 -18.42
N ARG A 401 -27.31 18.76 -18.26
CA ARG A 401 -26.42 19.47 -19.18
C ARG A 401 -25.59 18.49 -20.02
N LYS A 402 -25.35 18.85 -21.29
CA LYS A 402 -24.43 18.14 -22.18
C LYS A 402 -24.61 16.62 -22.20
N LEU A 403 -25.85 16.16 -22.20
CA LEU A 403 -26.25 14.78 -21.96
C LEU A 403 -25.55 13.76 -22.88
N ASP A 404 -25.39 14.08 -24.18
CA ASP A 404 -24.70 13.20 -25.11
C ASP A 404 -23.22 13.03 -24.75
N GLN A 405 -22.56 14.12 -24.27
CA GLN A 405 -21.18 14.08 -23.83
C GLN A 405 -21.05 13.36 -22.50
N ALA A 406 -22.02 13.54 -21.59
CA ALA A 406 -22.08 12.87 -20.31
C ALA A 406 -22.11 11.35 -20.47
N ILE A 407 -23.02 10.84 -21.32
CA ILE A 407 -23.10 9.39 -21.63
C ILE A 407 -21.77 8.89 -22.20
N ALA A 408 -21.22 9.58 -23.20
CA ALA A 408 -19.99 9.13 -23.84
C ALA A 408 -18.80 9.10 -22.85
N MET A 409 -18.75 10.02 -21.88
CA MET A 409 -17.74 9.99 -20.81
C MET A 409 -17.92 8.81 -19.86
N ILE A 410 -19.16 8.54 -19.42
CA ILE A 410 -19.45 7.43 -18.51
C ILE A 410 -19.24 6.09 -19.21
N GLU A 411 -19.64 5.94 -20.50
CA GLU A 411 -19.35 4.74 -21.29
C GLU A 411 -17.85 4.48 -21.39
N ARG A 412 -17.03 5.51 -21.59
CA ARG A 412 -15.57 5.40 -21.54
C ARG A 412 -15.07 4.98 -20.17
N ALA A 413 -15.59 5.55 -19.09
CA ALA A 413 -15.24 5.15 -17.73
C ALA A 413 -15.52 3.67 -17.48
N VAL A 414 -16.72 3.19 -17.87
CA VAL A 414 -17.11 1.77 -17.79
C VAL A 414 -16.19 0.90 -18.64
N SER A 415 -15.80 1.35 -19.85
CA SER A 415 -14.90 0.57 -20.72
C SER A 415 -13.50 0.37 -20.09
N HIS A 416 -13.01 1.34 -19.32
CA HIS A 416 -11.75 1.23 -18.59
C HIS A 416 -11.85 0.36 -17.32
N ARG A 417 -13.04 0.31 -16.69
CA ARG A 417 -13.27 -0.45 -15.45
C ARG A 417 -14.63 -1.18 -15.47
N PRO A 418 -14.80 -2.20 -16.32
CA PRO A 418 -16.09 -2.85 -16.53
C PRO A 418 -16.60 -3.69 -15.35
N SER A 419 -15.74 -3.94 -14.37
CA SER A 419 -16.07 -4.64 -13.12
C SER A 419 -16.34 -3.71 -11.93
N SER A 420 -16.34 -2.38 -12.13
CA SER A 420 -16.70 -1.42 -11.07
C SER A 420 -18.20 -1.18 -11.08
N GLY A 421 -18.90 -1.65 -10.03
CA GLY A 421 -20.33 -1.43 -9.89
C GLY A 421 -20.70 0.06 -9.86
N PHE A 422 -19.90 0.92 -9.27
CA PHE A 422 -20.10 2.38 -9.23
C PHE A 422 -20.16 3.02 -10.62
N PHE A 423 -19.31 2.61 -11.55
CA PHE A 423 -19.34 3.17 -12.92
C PHE A 423 -20.51 2.62 -13.73
N VAL A 424 -20.83 1.33 -13.54
CA VAL A 424 -21.98 0.71 -14.18
C VAL A 424 -23.29 1.30 -13.67
N ASP A 425 -23.38 1.58 -12.36
CA ASP A 425 -24.50 2.31 -11.74
C ASP A 425 -24.67 3.70 -12.36
N SER A 426 -23.59 4.49 -12.44
CA SER A 426 -23.63 5.82 -13.05
C SER A 426 -24.20 5.78 -14.48
N LEU A 427 -23.83 4.77 -15.28
CA LEU A 427 -24.37 4.61 -16.62
C LEU A 427 -25.89 4.28 -16.61
N GLY A 428 -26.29 3.38 -15.74
CA GLY A 428 -27.70 3.04 -15.53
C GLY A 428 -28.52 4.24 -15.05
N TRP A 429 -27.99 4.97 -14.06
CA TRP A 429 -28.64 6.15 -13.50
C TRP A 429 -28.85 7.26 -14.54
N VAL A 430 -27.84 7.52 -15.37
CA VAL A 430 -27.97 8.52 -16.45
C VAL A 430 -29.04 8.13 -17.45
N HIS A 431 -29.13 6.85 -17.87
CA HIS A 431 -30.23 6.39 -18.71
C HIS A 431 -31.61 6.58 -18.04
N TYR A 432 -31.70 6.33 -16.74
CA TYR A 432 -32.92 6.59 -15.97
C TYR A 432 -33.30 8.08 -15.97
N LYS A 433 -32.34 8.96 -15.70
CA LYS A 433 -32.54 10.43 -15.71
C LYS A 433 -32.99 10.94 -17.09
N LEU A 434 -32.53 10.30 -18.15
CA LEU A 434 -32.94 10.60 -19.52
C LEU A 434 -34.33 10.04 -19.90
N GLY A 435 -35.03 9.39 -18.96
CA GLY A 435 -36.36 8.85 -19.19
C GLY A 435 -36.38 7.50 -19.88
N ASP A 436 -35.27 6.76 -19.91
CA ASP A 436 -35.17 5.41 -20.43
C ASP A 436 -34.91 4.37 -19.32
N PRO A 437 -35.88 4.11 -18.44
CA PRO A 437 -35.75 3.10 -17.39
C PRO A 437 -35.61 1.68 -17.94
N ALA A 438 -36.08 1.44 -19.17
CA ALA A 438 -35.95 0.13 -19.81
C ALA A 438 -34.49 -0.21 -20.16
N ARG A 439 -33.69 0.80 -20.53
CA ARG A 439 -32.26 0.65 -20.74
C ARG A 439 -31.49 0.67 -19.43
N ALA A 440 -31.91 1.50 -18.48
CA ALA A 440 -31.26 1.64 -17.17
C ALA A 440 -31.24 0.34 -16.36
N VAL A 441 -32.34 -0.43 -16.40
CA VAL A 441 -32.51 -1.60 -15.52
C VAL A 441 -31.40 -2.62 -15.65
N GLY A 442 -30.96 -2.93 -16.88
CA GLY A 442 -29.90 -3.94 -17.10
C GLY A 442 -28.55 -3.52 -16.54
N TYR A 443 -28.21 -2.21 -16.58
CA TYR A 443 -27.01 -1.69 -15.97
C TYR A 443 -27.09 -1.73 -14.44
N LEU A 444 -28.20 -1.32 -13.86
CA LEU A 444 -28.38 -1.29 -12.40
C LEU A 444 -28.48 -2.69 -11.78
N GLU A 445 -29.12 -3.64 -12.46
CA GLU A 445 -29.06 -5.05 -12.05
C GLU A 445 -27.61 -5.56 -12.01
N ARG A 446 -26.82 -5.27 -13.05
CA ARG A 446 -25.39 -5.62 -13.07
C ARG A 446 -24.58 -4.85 -12.00
N ALA A 447 -24.86 -3.59 -11.75
CA ALA A 447 -24.17 -2.81 -10.71
C ALA A 447 -24.41 -3.42 -9.32
N THR A 448 -25.66 -3.82 -9.00
CA THR A 448 -25.96 -4.50 -7.73
C THR A 448 -25.35 -5.91 -7.62
N GLU A 449 -25.08 -6.60 -8.74
CA GLU A 449 -24.31 -7.86 -8.71
C GLU A 449 -22.84 -7.62 -8.38
N LEU A 450 -22.27 -6.52 -8.87
CA LEU A 450 -20.87 -6.15 -8.65
C LEU A 450 -20.62 -5.59 -7.24
N GLU A 451 -21.58 -4.79 -6.71
CA GLU A 451 -21.51 -4.13 -5.40
C GLU A 451 -22.79 -4.44 -4.59
N PRO A 452 -22.97 -5.67 -4.12
CA PRO A 452 -24.22 -6.10 -3.49
C PRO A 452 -24.52 -5.45 -2.13
N SER A 453 -23.52 -4.86 -1.50
CA SER A 453 -23.60 -4.22 -0.18
C SER A 453 -23.78 -2.71 -0.26
N ASP A 454 -23.79 -2.12 -1.47
CA ASP A 454 -23.91 -0.68 -1.63
C ASP A 454 -25.38 -0.22 -1.56
N PRO A 455 -25.75 0.66 -0.60
CA PRO A 455 -27.12 1.11 -0.43
C PRO A 455 -27.60 2.03 -1.55
N GLU A 456 -26.74 2.92 -2.07
CA GLU A 456 -27.09 3.88 -3.12
C GLU A 456 -27.42 3.14 -4.43
N ILE A 457 -26.55 2.22 -4.87
CA ILE A 457 -26.75 1.39 -6.05
C ILE A 457 -28.04 0.56 -5.93
N THR A 458 -28.26 -0.04 -4.75
CA THR A 458 -29.48 -0.80 -4.46
C THR A 458 -30.73 0.08 -4.49
N GLY A 459 -30.63 1.31 -3.98
CA GLY A 459 -31.69 2.32 -4.01
C GLY A 459 -32.03 2.77 -5.42
N HIS A 460 -31.02 3.03 -6.27
CA HIS A 460 -31.19 3.38 -7.67
C HIS A 460 -31.93 2.28 -8.45
N LEU A 461 -31.58 1.00 -8.23
CA LEU A 461 -32.31 -0.11 -8.85
C LEU A 461 -33.78 -0.14 -8.41
N GLY A 462 -34.07 0.16 -7.14
CA GLY A 462 -35.42 0.31 -6.65
C GLY A 462 -36.20 1.41 -7.37
N ASP A 463 -35.57 2.55 -7.62
CA ASP A 463 -36.17 3.68 -8.34
C ASP A 463 -36.54 3.32 -9.79
N VAL A 464 -35.64 2.61 -10.46
CA VAL A 464 -35.86 2.15 -11.84
C VAL A 464 -36.94 1.05 -11.92
N TYR A 465 -36.98 0.10 -10.99
CA TYR A 465 -38.06 -0.86 -10.91
C TYR A 465 -39.42 -0.17 -10.69
N TRP A 466 -39.45 0.85 -9.84
CA TRP A 466 -40.67 1.65 -9.63
C TRP A 466 -41.14 2.32 -10.91
N ALA A 467 -40.24 2.94 -11.67
CA ALA A 467 -40.55 3.59 -12.94
C ALA A 467 -41.07 2.60 -14.00
N LEU A 468 -40.59 1.36 -13.97
CA LEU A 468 -41.05 0.27 -14.83
C LEU A 468 -42.37 -0.37 -14.37
N GLY A 469 -42.96 0.09 -13.26
CA GLY A 469 -44.18 -0.50 -12.69
C GLY A 469 -43.96 -1.77 -11.87
N ARG A 470 -42.72 -2.21 -11.67
CA ARG A 470 -42.31 -3.40 -10.89
C ARG A 470 -42.31 -3.06 -9.39
N ARG A 471 -43.50 -2.77 -8.85
CA ARG A 471 -43.68 -2.15 -7.51
C ARG A 471 -43.14 -2.99 -6.36
N GLU A 472 -43.39 -4.28 -6.36
CA GLU A 472 -42.94 -5.18 -5.29
C GLU A 472 -41.42 -5.30 -5.24
N GLU A 473 -40.79 -5.39 -6.42
CA GLU A 473 -39.34 -5.45 -6.55
C GLU A 473 -38.69 -4.13 -6.13
N ALA A 474 -39.28 -3.01 -6.49
CA ALA A 474 -38.85 -1.68 -6.02
C ALA A 474 -38.85 -1.58 -4.49
N MET A 475 -39.98 -1.98 -3.87
CA MET A 475 -40.12 -1.96 -2.41
C MET A 475 -39.13 -2.92 -1.73
N PHE A 476 -38.84 -4.07 -2.35
CA PHE A 476 -37.83 -4.99 -1.85
C PHE A 476 -36.43 -4.37 -1.86
N LYS A 477 -36.04 -3.73 -2.98
CA LYS A 477 -34.73 -3.08 -3.12
C LYS A 477 -34.58 -1.89 -2.16
N TRP A 478 -35.60 -1.06 -1.99
CA TRP A 478 -35.55 0.05 -1.01
C TRP A 478 -35.46 -0.43 0.43
N ARG A 479 -36.13 -1.51 0.82
CA ARG A 479 -35.95 -2.13 2.16
C ARG A 479 -34.54 -2.67 2.34
N LEU A 480 -33.99 -3.32 1.32
CA LEU A 480 -32.61 -3.82 1.36
C LEU A 480 -31.64 -2.64 1.51
N ALA A 481 -31.75 -1.60 0.68
CA ALA A 481 -30.93 -0.38 0.78
C ALA A 481 -31.01 0.24 2.17
N LEU A 482 -32.21 0.32 2.76
CA LEU A 482 -32.42 0.84 4.12
C LEU A 482 -31.68 0.01 5.18
N THR A 483 -31.54 -1.31 5.00
CA THR A 483 -30.77 -2.15 5.92
C THR A 483 -29.27 -2.07 5.71
N LEU A 484 -28.83 -1.61 4.55
CA LEU A 484 -27.40 -1.47 4.20
C LEU A 484 -26.86 -0.08 4.55
N SER A 485 -27.72 0.94 4.58
CA SER A 485 -27.30 2.32 4.79
C SER A 485 -27.10 2.65 6.28
N ASP A 486 -25.98 3.28 6.57
CA ASP A 486 -25.69 3.91 7.87
C ASP A 486 -25.90 5.43 7.85
N ASP A 487 -26.27 6.02 6.69
CA ASP A 487 -26.50 7.44 6.51
C ASP A 487 -27.96 7.82 6.82
N ALA A 488 -28.14 8.72 7.77
CA ALA A 488 -29.47 9.12 8.25
C ALA A 488 -30.33 9.86 7.18
N GLU A 489 -29.69 10.60 6.27
CA GLU A 489 -30.40 11.34 5.21
C GLU A 489 -30.88 10.36 4.13
N GLU A 490 -30.02 9.40 3.75
CA GLU A 490 -30.35 8.33 2.83
C GLU A 490 -31.46 7.42 3.41
N GLN A 491 -31.36 7.03 4.68
CA GLN A 491 -32.41 6.27 5.37
C GLN A 491 -33.76 7.00 5.34
N ALA A 492 -33.78 8.31 5.65
CA ALA A 492 -34.99 9.10 5.60
C ALA A 492 -35.60 9.20 4.19
N LEU A 493 -34.73 9.24 3.15
CA LEU A 493 -35.15 9.23 1.76
C LEU A 493 -35.79 7.87 1.39
N LEU A 494 -35.15 6.78 1.73
CA LEU A 494 -35.64 5.41 1.46
C LEU A 494 -36.95 5.13 2.20
N GLU A 495 -37.09 5.54 3.47
CA GLU A 495 -38.35 5.46 4.21
C GLU A 495 -39.49 6.26 3.56
N ARG A 496 -39.18 7.44 3.04
CA ARG A 496 -40.19 8.24 2.30
C ARG A 496 -40.61 7.49 1.03
N ARG A 497 -39.67 6.92 0.25
CA ARG A 497 -39.96 6.11 -0.93
C ARG A 497 -40.85 4.92 -0.60
N LEU A 498 -40.57 4.22 0.49
CA LEU A 498 -41.37 3.08 0.96
C LEU A 498 -42.81 3.50 1.37
N ARG A 499 -43.02 4.71 1.92
CA ARG A 499 -44.33 5.17 2.32
C ARG A 499 -45.19 5.72 1.16
N THR A 500 -44.56 6.45 0.24
CA THR A 500 -45.31 7.24 -0.77
C THR A 500 -45.04 6.78 -2.20
N GLY A 501 -44.06 5.93 -2.40
CA GLY A 501 -43.50 5.65 -3.72
C GLY A 501 -42.70 6.84 -4.25
N LEU A 502 -42.26 6.76 -5.49
CA LEU A 502 -41.74 7.91 -6.22
C LEU A 502 -42.93 8.70 -6.80
N THR A 503 -43.00 9.96 -6.48
CA THR A 503 -43.80 10.88 -7.27
C THR A 503 -43.18 10.91 -8.67
N PRO A 504 -43.97 10.94 -9.76
CA PRO A 504 -43.39 11.12 -11.08
C PRO A 504 -42.58 12.41 -11.06
N CYS A 505 -41.26 12.31 -10.89
CA CYS A 505 -40.36 13.42 -11.16
C CYS A 505 -40.54 13.73 -12.63
N LEU A 506 -40.61 15.00 -12.99
CA LEU A 506 -40.58 15.46 -14.38
C LEU A 506 -39.37 14.79 -15.05
N LEU A 507 -39.62 13.60 -15.61
CA LEU A 507 -38.70 13.00 -16.56
C LEU A 507 -38.58 14.06 -17.66
N TYR A 508 -37.35 14.41 -18.01
CA TYR A 508 -37.08 15.23 -19.18
C TYR A 508 -37.74 14.52 -20.37
N THR A 509 -38.95 14.93 -20.72
CA THR A 509 -39.61 14.44 -21.93
C THR A 509 -38.90 15.09 -23.11
N SER A 510 -38.86 14.40 -24.25
CA SER A 510 -38.30 14.92 -25.50
C SER A 510 -38.86 16.30 -25.88
N ASP A 511 -40.05 16.63 -25.39
CA ASP A 511 -40.72 17.91 -25.61
C ASP A 511 -40.08 19.09 -24.85
N ALA A 512 -39.48 18.85 -23.68
CA ALA A 512 -38.72 19.88 -22.94
C ALA A 512 -37.33 20.14 -23.57
N ALA A 513 -36.75 19.18 -24.26
CA ALA A 513 -35.51 19.35 -24.98
C ALA A 513 -35.67 20.16 -26.29
N ASP A 514 -36.86 20.16 -26.88
CA ASP A 514 -37.17 20.96 -28.08
C ASP A 514 -37.54 22.40 -27.76
N GLU A 515 -38.13 22.69 -26.59
CA GLU A 515 -38.36 24.07 -26.13
C GLU A 515 -37.06 24.82 -25.75
N LEU A 516 -35.99 24.12 -25.39
CA LEU A 516 -34.66 24.73 -25.14
C LEU A 516 -33.82 24.91 -26.40
N ARG A 517 -34.28 24.40 -27.56
CA ARG A 517 -33.64 24.54 -28.89
C ARG A 517 -34.25 25.66 -29.73
N SER A 518 -35.36 26.24 -29.31
CA SER A 518 -36.01 27.40 -29.92
C SER A 518 -35.65 28.69 -29.19
#